data_1aec1bb18fda32270670059a3992204d
#
_entry.id   1aec1bb18fda32270670059a3992204d
#
_cell.length_a   1.000
_cell.length_b   1.000
_cell.length_c   1.000
_cell.angle_alpha   90.00
_cell.angle_beta   90.00
_cell.angle_gamma   90.00
#
_symmetry.space_group_name_H-M   'P 1'
#
loop_
_entity.id
_entity.type
_entity.pdbx_description
1 polymer ?
#
loop_
_entity_poly.entity_id
_entity_poly.type
_entity_poly.pdbx_seq_one_letter_code
_entity_poly.pdbx_strand_id
1 'polypeptide(L)'
;PGPAADGTHAARHASLLLQRFPALRCAVVTGGALSDGQRGNVCAVRGRAPVFLPYSPVPQDYPGTGDLFAAVLTGGLLRGFSEAAAIRLAARFVALAAEQTLHAGADPRFGVRFEPLLGTLSHWAETPAQPCTDAVFPL
;
A
#
# COMPACT_ATOMS: atom_id res chain seq x y z
N PRO A 1 -5.94 -12.66 -12.81
CA PRO A 1 -4.84 -12.14 -12.02
C PRO A 1 -3.54 -12.71 -12.58
N GLY A 2 -2.65 -11.85 -13.08
CA GLY A 2 -1.32 -12.24 -13.50
C GLY A 2 -0.52 -12.76 -12.31
N PRO A 3 0.60 -13.50 -12.52
CA PRO A 3 1.44 -13.97 -11.45
C PRO A 3 1.86 -12.77 -10.60
N ALA A 4 1.77 -12.91 -9.26
CA ALA A 4 2.22 -11.90 -8.33
C ALA A 4 3.66 -11.51 -8.73
N ALA A 5 3.87 -10.24 -9.07
CA ALA A 5 5.20 -9.77 -9.43
C ALA A 5 6.11 -10.03 -8.22
N ASP A 6 7.19 -10.77 -8.43
CA ASP A 6 8.24 -10.94 -7.45
C ASP A 6 8.59 -9.53 -6.91
N GLY A 7 8.72 -9.39 -5.58
CA GLY A 7 9.05 -8.13 -4.95
C GLY A 7 10.29 -7.47 -5.54
N THR A 8 11.24 -8.26 -6.05
CA THR A 8 12.41 -7.81 -6.80
C THR A 8 12.02 -7.17 -8.15
N HIS A 9 11.07 -7.76 -8.87
CA HIS A 9 10.54 -7.18 -10.11
C HIS A 9 9.77 -5.88 -9.83
N ALA A 10 8.97 -5.83 -8.77
CA ALA A 10 8.26 -4.62 -8.36
C ALA A 10 9.24 -3.50 -7.98
N ALA A 11 10.33 -3.80 -7.27
CA ALA A 11 11.37 -2.85 -6.92
C ALA A 11 12.09 -2.30 -8.17
N ARG A 12 12.40 -3.19 -9.12
CA ARG A 12 12.99 -2.80 -10.41
C ARG A 12 12.06 -1.89 -11.20
N HIS A 13 10.76 -2.23 -11.30
CA HIS A 13 9.78 -1.40 -12.01
C HIS A 13 9.61 -0.04 -11.36
N ALA A 14 9.52 0.04 -10.03
CA ALA A 14 9.43 1.31 -9.31
C ALA A 14 10.67 2.19 -9.58
N SER A 15 11.87 1.59 -9.57
CA SER A 15 13.13 2.30 -9.87
C SER A 15 13.19 2.79 -11.31
N LEU A 16 12.74 1.96 -12.28
CA LEU A 16 12.68 2.35 -13.70
C LEU A 16 11.72 3.53 -13.93
N LEU A 17 10.58 3.57 -13.22
CA LEU A 17 9.66 4.71 -13.28
C LEU A 17 10.36 6.00 -12.83
N LEU A 18 11.11 5.97 -11.72
CA LEU A 18 11.88 7.13 -11.25
C LEU A 18 12.96 7.57 -12.23
N GLN A 19 13.60 6.63 -12.93
CA GLN A 19 14.60 6.94 -13.97
C GLN A 19 13.94 7.56 -15.20
N ARG A 20 12.81 6.99 -15.64
CA ARG A 20 12.11 7.44 -16.87
C ARG A 20 11.43 8.79 -16.70
N PHE A 21 10.98 9.12 -15.49
CA PHE A 21 10.22 10.32 -15.17
C PHE A 21 10.96 11.15 -14.10
N PRO A 22 11.85 12.09 -14.49
CA PRO A 22 12.67 12.85 -13.54
C PRO A 22 11.86 13.68 -12.53
N ALA A 23 10.65 14.11 -12.88
CA ALA A 23 9.77 14.85 -11.99
C ALA A 23 9.16 14.01 -10.84
N LEU A 24 9.17 12.66 -10.96
CA LEU A 24 8.68 11.80 -9.89
C LEU A 24 9.68 11.78 -8.72
N ARG A 25 9.16 11.97 -7.52
CA ARG A 25 9.92 11.82 -6.26
C ARG A 25 9.82 10.42 -5.70
N CYS A 26 8.68 9.78 -5.89
CA CYS A 26 8.37 8.47 -5.36
C CYS A 26 7.55 7.67 -6.38
N ALA A 27 7.76 6.35 -6.42
CA ALA A 27 6.94 5.40 -7.15
C ALA A 27 6.54 4.26 -6.22
N VAL A 28 5.27 3.88 -6.25
CA VAL A 28 4.72 2.79 -5.43
C VAL A 28 4.14 1.72 -6.34
N VAL A 29 4.57 0.48 -6.14
CA VAL A 29 3.99 -0.70 -6.80
C VAL A 29 3.26 -1.52 -5.75
N THR A 30 1.95 -1.66 -5.91
CA THR A 30 1.09 -2.42 -5.00
C THR A 30 1.02 -3.89 -5.37
N GLY A 31 0.72 -4.75 -4.38
CA GLY A 31 0.46 -6.17 -4.63
C GLY A 31 1.70 -7.01 -4.93
N GLY A 32 2.90 -6.54 -4.61
CA GLY A 32 4.12 -7.34 -4.72
C GLY A 32 4.11 -8.55 -3.78
N ALA A 33 4.87 -9.60 -4.15
CA ALA A 33 5.11 -10.75 -3.30
C ALA A 33 6.62 -11.04 -3.23
N LEU A 34 7.10 -11.50 -2.09
CA LEU A 34 8.44 -12.05 -1.93
C LEU A 34 8.43 -13.56 -2.20
N SER A 35 9.62 -14.15 -2.38
CA SER A 35 9.79 -15.57 -2.63
C SER A 35 9.27 -16.48 -1.52
N ASP A 36 9.19 -15.97 -0.30
CA ASP A 36 8.60 -16.64 0.88
C ASP A 36 7.07 -16.55 0.94
N GLY A 37 6.44 -15.90 -0.07
CA GLY A 37 5.00 -15.70 -0.15
C GLY A 37 4.48 -14.48 0.61
N GLN A 38 5.33 -13.72 1.29
CA GLN A 38 4.91 -12.49 1.96
C GLN A 38 4.44 -11.46 0.94
N ARG A 39 3.27 -10.88 1.17
CA ARG A 39 2.69 -9.82 0.33
C ARG A 39 2.99 -8.45 0.87
N GLY A 40 3.15 -7.46 -0.03
CA GLY A 40 3.42 -6.08 0.37
C GLY A 40 3.40 -5.10 -0.79
N ASN A 41 3.68 -3.85 -0.46
CA ASN A 41 3.86 -2.78 -1.43
C ASN A 41 5.35 -2.44 -1.53
N VAL A 42 5.82 -2.12 -2.72
CA VAL A 42 7.19 -1.64 -2.93
C VAL A 42 7.15 -0.13 -3.09
N CYS A 43 7.98 0.56 -2.33
CA CYS A 43 8.19 2.00 -2.42
C CYS A 43 9.62 2.29 -2.89
N ALA A 44 9.77 3.00 -4.00
CA ALA A 44 11.04 3.58 -4.41
C ALA A 44 10.97 5.10 -4.25
N VAL A 45 11.94 5.68 -3.57
CA VAL A 45 12.11 7.11 -3.39
C VAL A 45 13.42 7.52 -4.06
N ARG A 46 13.40 8.62 -4.79
CA ARG A 46 14.59 9.11 -5.51
C ARG A 46 15.77 9.28 -4.56
N GLY A 47 16.91 8.69 -4.92
CA GLY A 47 18.14 8.72 -4.12
C GLY A 47 18.18 7.75 -2.94
N ARG A 48 17.21 6.84 -2.83
CA ARG A 48 17.18 5.80 -1.80
C ARG A 48 16.96 4.42 -2.41
N ALA A 49 17.39 3.37 -1.70
CA ALA A 49 17.06 2.00 -2.07
C ALA A 49 15.54 1.75 -1.97
N PRO A 50 14.95 0.97 -2.87
CA PRO A 50 13.56 0.56 -2.74
C PRO A 50 13.29 -0.21 -1.45
N VAL A 51 12.13 0.02 -0.86
CA VAL A 51 11.71 -0.62 0.40
C VAL A 51 10.45 -1.44 0.15
N PHE A 52 10.43 -2.66 0.71
CA PHE A 52 9.24 -3.50 0.74
C PHE A 52 8.47 -3.27 2.04
N LEU A 53 7.20 -2.97 1.93
CA LEU A 53 6.30 -2.66 3.04
C LEU A 53 5.23 -3.76 3.10
N PRO A 54 5.39 -4.75 4.00
CA PRO A 54 4.50 -5.89 4.07
C PRO A 54 3.10 -5.50 4.55
N TYR A 55 2.10 -6.29 4.12
CA TYR A 55 0.74 -6.25 4.65
C TYR A 55 0.15 -7.66 4.71
N SER A 56 -0.86 -7.86 5.57
CA SER A 56 -1.63 -9.10 5.62
C SER A 56 -2.73 -9.06 4.57
N PRO A 57 -2.72 -9.95 3.56
CA PRO A 57 -3.77 -10.00 2.55
C PRO A 57 -5.09 -10.49 3.12
N VAL A 58 -6.19 -9.94 2.65
CA VAL A 58 -7.54 -10.49 2.88
C VAL A 58 -7.83 -11.51 1.77
N PRO A 59 -8.46 -12.66 2.08
CA PRO A 59 -8.66 -13.75 1.11
C PRO A 59 -9.74 -13.48 0.06
N GLN A 60 -10.09 -12.22 -0.18
CA GLN A 60 -11.11 -11.78 -1.11
C GLN A 60 -10.63 -10.55 -1.87
N ASP A 61 -10.79 -10.56 -3.19
CA ASP A 61 -10.54 -9.40 -4.02
C ASP A 61 -11.79 -8.51 -4.08
N TYR A 62 -11.57 -7.20 -3.93
CA TYR A 62 -12.61 -6.19 -4.02
C TYR A 62 -12.23 -5.12 -5.05
N PRO A 63 -13.13 -4.76 -5.98
CA PRO A 63 -12.90 -3.63 -6.89
C PRO A 63 -12.79 -2.32 -6.11
N GLY A 64 -11.98 -1.37 -6.62
CA GLY A 64 -11.81 -0.04 -6.03
C GLY A 64 -10.81 0.04 -4.87
N THR A 65 -10.25 -1.09 -4.40
CA THR A 65 -9.23 -1.07 -3.33
C THR A 65 -7.97 -0.29 -3.73
N GLY A 66 -7.59 -0.33 -5.01
CA GLY A 66 -6.48 0.47 -5.54
C GLY A 66 -6.74 1.97 -5.48
N ASP A 67 -7.96 2.41 -5.81
CA ASP A 67 -8.37 3.81 -5.75
C ASP A 67 -8.43 4.31 -4.31
N LEU A 68 -8.97 3.49 -3.40
CA LEU A 68 -9.00 3.78 -1.97
C LEU A 68 -7.58 3.90 -1.41
N PHE A 69 -6.69 2.98 -1.78
CA PHE A 69 -5.28 3.04 -1.40
C PHE A 69 -4.64 4.35 -1.87
N ALA A 70 -4.82 4.71 -3.14
CA ALA A 70 -4.25 5.93 -3.72
C ALA A 70 -4.79 7.19 -3.04
N ALA A 71 -6.08 7.23 -2.70
CA ALA A 71 -6.70 8.36 -2.01
C ALA A 71 -6.10 8.55 -0.60
N VAL A 72 -6.00 7.47 0.19
CA VAL A 72 -5.43 7.52 1.54
C VAL A 72 -3.94 7.85 1.52
N LEU A 73 -3.18 7.25 0.59
CA LEU A 73 -1.77 7.56 0.38
C LEU A 73 -1.56 9.05 0.09
N THR A 74 -2.33 9.59 -0.86
CA THR A 74 -2.24 11.01 -1.24
C THR A 74 -2.60 11.92 -0.07
N GLY A 75 -3.67 11.61 0.65
CA GLY A 75 -4.08 12.35 1.84
C GLY A 75 -3.00 12.36 2.93
N GLY A 76 -2.35 11.22 3.16
CA GLY A 76 -1.23 11.11 4.10
C GLY A 76 -0.03 11.97 3.69
N LEU A 77 0.37 11.92 2.42
CA LEU A 77 1.47 12.73 1.89
C LEU A 77 1.19 14.23 2.00
N LEU A 78 -0.04 14.66 1.69
CA LEU A 78 -0.47 16.06 1.81
C LEU A 78 -0.49 16.55 3.27
N ARG A 79 -0.67 15.64 4.22
CA ARG A 79 -0.55 15.92 5.67
C ARG A 79 0.88 15.89 6.18
N GLY A 80 1.87 15.65 5.32
CA GLY A 80 3.28 15.66 5.66
C GLY A 80 3.83 14.33 6.19
N PHE A 81 3.11 13.22 6.02
CA PHE A 81 3.65 11.90 6.35
C PHE A 81 4.81 11.55 5.42
N SER A 82 5.78 10.78 5.93
CA SER A 82 6.76 10.15 5.06
C SER A 82 6.09 9.18 4.11
N GLU A 83 6.72 8.88 2.97
CA GLU A 83 6.22 7.96 1.96
C GLU A 83 5.88 6.58 2.59
N ALA A 84 6.78 6.05 3.41
CA ALA A 84 6.57 4.77 4.09
C ALA A 84 5.39 4.82 5.07
N ALA A 85 5.24 5.88 5.86
CA ALA A 85 4.15 6.04 6.81
C ALA A 85 2.79 6.16 6.08
N ALA A 86 2.73 6.94 5.00
CA ALA A 86 1.52 7.10 4.20
C ALA A 86 1.10 5.79 3.51
N ILE A 87 2.07 5.00 3.00
CA ILE A 87 1.82 3.69 2.39
C ILE A 87 1.28 2.70 3.43
N ARG A 88 1.88 2.65 4.63
CA ARG A 88 1.38 1.78 5.71
C ARG A 88 -0.03 2.16 6.15
N LEU A 89 -0.30 3.46 6.30
CA LEU A 89 -1.63 3.96 6.62
C LEU A 89 -2.65 3.50 5.56
N ALA A 90 -2.33 3.68 4.28
CA ALA A 90 -3.19 3.28 3.17
C ALA A 90 -3.42 1.76 3.15
N ALA A 91 -2.35 0.95 3.27
CA ALA A 91 -2.46 -0.51 3.29
C ALA A 91 -3.30 -1.01 4.46
N ARG A 92 -3.07 -0.46 5.67
CA ARG A 92 -3.83 -0.81 6.87
C ARG A 92 -5.31 -0.46 6.74
N PHE A 93 -5.62 0.70 6.18
CA PHE A 93 -7.01 1.14 6.01
C PHE A 93 -7.75 0.28 5.00
N VAL A 94 -7.13 -0.03 3.85
CA VAL A 94 -7.71 -0.92 2.84
C VAL A 94 -7.94 -2.32 3.40
N ALA A 95 -6.99 -2.88 4.16
CA ALA A 95 -7.14 -4.18 4.80
C ALA A 95 -8.32 -4.19 5.77
N LEU A 96 -8.43 -3.17 6.64
CA LEU A 96 -9.55 -3.05 7.56
C LEU A 96 -10.90 -2.96 6.84
N ALA A 97 -10.98 -2.15 5.76
CA ALA A 97 -12.21 -2.03 4.97
C ALA A 97 -12.60 -3.35 4.30
N ALA A 98 -11.61 -4.09 3.78
CA ALA A 98 -11.84 -5.40 3.18
C ALA A 98 -12.29 -6.44 4.22
N GLU A 99 -11.66 -6.51 5.39
CA GLU A 99 -12.05 -7.39 6.50
C GLU A 99 -13.47 -7.10 7.00
N GLN A 100 -13.81 -5.83 7.21
CA GLN A 100 -15.15 -5.41 7.63
C GLN A 100 -16.21 -5.78 6.59
N THR A 101 -15.89 -5.62 5.31
CA THR A 101 -16.79 -5.97 4.21
C THR A 101 -17.02 -7.48 4.15
N LEU A 102 -15.95 -8.27 4.32
CA LEU A 102 -16.02 -9.74 4.38
C LEU A 102 -16.89 -10.22 5.55
N HIS A 103 -16.64 -9.70 6.76
CA HIS A 103 -17.42 -10.04 7.95
C HIS A 103 -18.89 -9.65 7.85
N ALA A 104 -19.18 -8.55 7.15
CA ALA A 104 -20.57 -8.13 6.91
C ALA A 104 -21.31 -8.99 5.87
N GLY A 105 -20.62 -9.94 5.21
CA GLY A 105 -21.18 -10.76 4.14
C GLY A 105 -21.68 -9.94 2.95
N ALA A 106 -21.11 -8.75 2.72
CA ALA A 106 -21.51 -7.88 1.63
C ALA A 106 -21.05 -8.45 0.27
N ASP A 107 -21.83 -8.20 -0.77
CA ASP A 107 -21.51 -8.65 -2.13
C ASP A 107 -20.19 -8.00 -2.61
N PRO A 108 -19.15 -8.80 -2.92
CA PRO A 108 -17.84 -8.28 -3.31
C PRO A 108 -17.86 -7.37 -4.55
N ARG A 109 -18.86 -7.51 -5.41
CA ARG A 109 -18.99 -6.72 -6.64
C ARG A 109 -19.15 -5.22 -6.40
N PHE A 110 -19.62 -4.85 -5.21
CA PHE A 110 -19.81 -3.43 -4.82
C PHE A 110 -18.59 -2.81 -4.16
N GLY A 111 -17.46 -3.51 -4.10
CA GLY A 111 -16.24 -3.02 -3.48
C GLY A 111 -16.26 -3.09 -1.96
N VAL A 112 -15.38 -2.32 -1.33
CA VAL A 112 -15.24 -2.30 0.14
C VAL A 112 -16.11 -1.21 0.77
N ARG A 113 -16.68 -1.53 1.93
CA ARG A 113 -17.45 -0.58 2.76
C ARG A 113 -16.49 0.19 3.66
N PHE A 114 -16.01 1.32 3.21
CA PHE A 114 -15.02 2.12 3.93
C PHE A 114 -15.61 3.33 4.68
N GLU A 115 -16.77 3.81 4.28
CA GLU A 115 -17.39 5.02 4.83
C GLU A 115 -17.56 4.96 6.36
N PRO A 116 -18.03 3.84 6.96
CA PRO A 116 -18.16 3.74 8.42
C PRO A 116 -16.81 3.82 9.15
N LEU A 117 -15.70 3.63 8.42
CA LEU A 117 -14.36 3.55 8.98
C LEU A 117 -13.58 4.88 8.88
N LEU A 118 -14.17 5.93 8.29
CA LEU A 118 -13.49 7.22 8.12
C LEU A 118 -13.05 7.84 9.45
N GLY A 119 -13.83 7.66 10.51
CA GLY A 119 -13.44 8.10 11.86
C GLY A 119 -12.18 7.39 12.37
N THR A 120 -12.05 6.10 12.09
CA THR A 120 -10.84 5.33 12.43
C THR A 120 -9.63 5.81 11.63
N LEU A 121 -9.81 6.11 10.34
CA LEU A 121 -8.74 6.67 9.50
C LEU A 121 -8.26 8.01 10.06
N SER A 122 -9.17 8.91 10.45
CA SER A 122 -8.82 10.20 11.05
C SER A 122 -8.00 10.02 12.33
N HIS A 123 -8.43 9.13 13.23
CA HIS A 123 -7.71 8.82 14.46
C HIS A 123 -6.30 8.28 14.19
N TRP A 124 -6.14 7.35 13.24
CA TRP A 124 -4.83 6.82 12.87
C TRP A 124 -3.92 7.87 12.23
N ALA A 125 -4.49 8.83 11.51
CA ALA A 125 -3.73 9.93 10.92
C ALA A 125 -3.22 10.93 11.97
N GLU A 126 -3.81 10.98 13.15
CA GLU A 126 -3.37 11.81 14.27
C GLU A 126 -2.34 11.10 15.16
N THR A 127 -2.35 9.77 15.18
CA THR A 127 -1.46 8.95 16.00
C THR A 127 -0.54 8.12 15.07
N PRO A 128 0.65 8.62 14.71
CA PRO A 128 1.55 7.90 13.81
C PRO A 128 1.91 6.52 14.40
N ALA A 129 1.66 5.47 13.63
CA ALA A 129 2.02 4.10 14.01
C ALA A 129 3.54 3.96 14.16
N GLN A 130 3.97 3.17 15.16
CA GLN A 130 5.38 2.84 15.38
C GLN A 130 6.02 2.23 14.12
N PRO A 131 7.33 2.47 13.89
CA PRO A 131 8.04 1.94 12.72
C PRO A 131 8.04 0.40 12.75
N CYS A 132 7.45 -0.19 11.71
CA CYS A 132 7.65 -1.60 11.40
C CYS A 132 9.02 -1.77 10.72
N THR A 133 9.67 -2.90 10.90
CA THR A 133 10.93 -3.22 10.22
C THR A 133 10.71 -3.36 8.73
N ASP A 134 11.23 -2.41 7.97
CA ASP A 134 11.16 -2.41 6.52
C ASP A 134 12.26 -3.30 5.93
N ALA A 135 11.91 -4.20 5.01
CA ALA A 135 12.90 -4.92 4.24
C ALA A 135 13.44 -4.00 3.13
N VAL A 136 14.74 -3.74 3.13
CA VAL A 136 15.43 -2.94 2.11
C VAL A 136 15.97 -3.87 1.03
N PHE A 137 15.65 -3.60 -0.24
CA PHE A 137 16.22 -4.33 -1.36
C PHE A 137 17.63 -3.80 -1.69
N PRO A 138 18.65 -4.64 -1.80
CA PRO A 138 19.91 -4.25 -2.40
C PRO A 138 19.67 -3.91 -3.88
N LEU A 139 20.24 -2.80 -4.33
CA LEU A 139 20.23 -2.35 -5.74
C LEU A 139 21.19 -3.21 -6.57
#